data_840f382ecea5ec9b58ba5688ff653d85
#
_entry.id   840f382ecea5ec9b58ba5688ff653d85
#
_cell.length_a   1.000
_cell.length_b   1.000
_cell.length_c   1.000
_cell.angle_alpha   90.00
_cell.angle_beta   90.00
_cell.angle_gamma   90.00
#
_symmetry.space_group_name_H-M   'P 1'
#
loop_
_entity.id
_entity.type
_entity.pdbx_description
1 polymer ?
#
loop_
_entity_poly.entity_id
_entity_poly.type
_entity_poly.pdbx_seq_one_letter_code
_entity_poly.pdbx_strand_id
1 'polypeptide(L)'
;CLDASAAMLALMYGKVKSAEEYGDLRKKFGDTTDVRAQVRTLRELGLHAEFRNDADGALVEAEIASGRPVMVGWLHQGNMLRGEPPICSELTCGHWSVIVGFEGTESTGDAQWVMHDPMGAPRIERGGHETRYGGKNVKVPRGTFKQRWQVEGPSSGWVILVDDE
;
A
#
# COMPACT_ATOMS: atom_id res chain seq x y z
N CYS A 1 -0.72 -5.27 8.58
CA CYS A 1 -0.39 -4.21 7.61
C CYS A 1 -1.58 -3.82 6.73
N LEU A 2 -2.34 -4.77 6.24
CA LEU A 2 -3.55 -4.47 5.45
C LEU A 2 -4.56 -3.66 6.27
N ASP A 3 -4.90 -4.15 7.44
CA ASP A 3 -5.83 -3.50 8.37
C ASP A 3 -5.32 -2.11 8.79
N ALA A 4 -4.04 -2.02 9.14
CA ALA A 4 -3.42 -0.77 9.55
C ALA A 4 -3.39 0.26 8.41
N SER A 5 -3.09 -0.16 7.19
CA SER A 5 -3.11 0.72 6.02
C SER A 5 -4.51 1.23 5.71
N ALA A 6 -5.52 0.37 5.79
CA ALA A 6 -6.92 0.79 5.61
C ALA A 6 -7.37 1.75 6.71
N ALA A 7 -6.96 1.50 7.96
CA ALA A 7 -7.25 2.41 9.06
C ALA A 7 -6.60 3.78 8.84
N MET A 8 -5.37 3.82 8.32
CA MET A 8 -4.72 5.09 7.96
C MET A 8 -5.56 5.88 6.96
N LEU A 9 -6.07 5.23 5.90
CA LEU A 9 -6.92 5.91 4.93
C LEU A 9 -8.19 6.44 5.56
N ALA A 10 -8.85 5.64 6.39
CA ALA A 10 -10.06 6.08 7.08
C ALA A 10 -9.79 7.30 7.99
N LEU A 11 -8.64 7.32 8.67
CA LEU A 11 -8.20 8.47 9.46
C LEU A 11 -7.92 9.69 8.58
N MET A 12 -7.23 9.50 7.46
CA MET A 12 -6.90 10.59 6.52
C MET A 12 -8.15 11.25 5.95
N TYR A 13 -9.21 10.48 5.72
CA TYR A 13 -10.51 11.00 5.26
C TYR A 13 -11.41 11.47 6.40
N GLY A 14 -10.94 11.40 7.64
CA GLY A 14 -11.71 11.87 8.81
C GLY A 14 -12.92 11.01 9.16
N LYS A 15 -12.94 9.74 8.75
CA LYS A 15 -14.08 8.85 8.94
C LYS A 15 -14.05 8.10 10.27
N VAL A 16 -12.90 7.97 10.87
CA VAL A 16 -12.69 7.37 12.19
C VAL A 16 -11.75 8.25 13.00
N LYS A 17 -11.77 8.10 14.32
CA LYS A 17 -10.91 8.85 15.25
C LYS A 17 -9.65 8.09 15.64
N SER A 18 -9.65 6.78 15.43
CA SER A 18 -8.53 5.92 15.81
C SER A 18 -8.53 4.64 14.97
N ALA A 19 -7.38 3.97 14.95
CA ALA A 19 -7.25 2.64 14.34
C ALA A 19 -8.13 1.60 15.06
N GLU A 20 -8.33 1.76 16.37
CA GLU A 20 -9.19 0.88 17.16
C GLU A 20 -10.66 1.00 16.71
N GLU A 21 -11.15 2.20 16.50
CA GLU A 21 -12.49 2.43 15.99
C GLU A 21 -12.69 1.77 14.61
N TYR A 22 -11.69 1.89 13.74
CA TYR A 22 -11.71 1.22 12.44
C TYR A 22 -11.76 -0.30 12.61
N GLY A 23 -10.91 -0.86 13.45
CA GLY A 23 -10.84 -2.30 13.70
C GLY A 23 -12.14 -2.88 14.27
N ASP A 24 -12.81 -2.14 15.17
CA ASP A 24 -14.08 -2.56 15.74
C ASP A 24 -15.17 -2.67 14.67
N LEU A 25 -15.19 -1.76 13.70
CA LEU A 25 -16.12 -1.84 12.59
C LEU A 25 -15.73 -2.98 11.62
N ARG A 26 -14.44 -3.10 11.29
CA ARG A 26 -13.95 -4.13 10.38
C ARG A 26 -14.26 -5.55 10.87
N LYS A 27 -14.19 -5.81 12.17
CA LYS A 27 -14.50 -7.11 12.76
C LYS A 27 -15.89 -7.63 12.39
N LYS A 28 -16.81 -6.75 12.11
CA LYS A 28 -18.17 -7.12 11.69
C LYS A 28 -18.20 -7.74 10.28
N PHE A 29 -17.16 -7.54 9.49
CA PHE A 29 -17.12 -7.94 8.08
C PHE A 29 -16.08 -9.01 7.79
N GLY A 30 -15.11 -9.21 8.66
CA GLY A 30 -14.10 -10.25 8.49
C GLY A 30 -12.81 -9.97 9.24
N ASP A 31 -11.77 -10.71 8.89
CA ASP A 31 -10.48 -10.71 9.55
C ASP A 31 -9.57 -9.57 9.06
N THR A 32 -8.49 -9.32 9.80
CA THR A 32 -7.48 -8.29 9.48
C THR A 32 -6.81 -8.51 8.13
N THR A 33 -6.72 -9.74 7.67
CA THR A 33 -6.09 -10.13 6.41
C THR A 33 -7.06 -10.24 5.23
N ASP A 34 -8.33 -9.99 5.47
CA ASP A 34 -9.36 -10.12 4.44
C ASP A 34 -9.55 -8.79 3.69
N VAL A 35 -9.15 -8.77 2.41
CA VAL A 35 -9.31 -7.61 1.53
C VAL A 35 -10.77 -7.20 1.40
N ARG A 36 -11.68 -8.16 1.32
CA ARG A 36 -13.12 -7.87 1.19
C ARG A 36 -13.66 -7.16 2.43
N ALA A 37 -13.18 -7.58 3.61
CA ALA A 37 -13.56 -6.94 4.87
C ALA A 37 -13.11 -5.49 4.90
N GLN A 38 -11.91 -5.19 4.41
CA GLN A 38 -11.39 -3.83 4.34
C GLN A 38 -12.22 -2.97 3.37
N VAL A 39 -12.46 -3.47 2.17
CA VAL A 39 -13.26 -2.74 1.18
C VAL A 39 -14.66 -2.46 1.72
N ARG A 40 -15.27 -3.45 2.35
CA ARG A 40 -16.61 -3.29 2.92
C ARG A 40 -16.64 -2.29 4.08
N THR A 41 -15.63 -2.32 4.95
CA THR A 41 -15.51 -1.38 6.05
C THR A 41 -15.38 0.07 5.54
N LEU A 42 -14.52 0.29 4.56
CA LEU A 42 -14.34 1.61 3.96
C LEU A 42 -15.64 2.11 3.33
N ARG A 43 -16.38 1.25 2.66
CA ARG A 43 -17.68 1.58 2.08
C ARG A 43 -18.72 1.90 3.14
N GLU A 44 -18.73 1.17 4.24
CA GLU A 44 -19.63 1.42 5.36
C GLU A 44 -19.36 2.78 6.00
N LEU A 45 -18.12 3.25 5.96
CA LEU A 45 -17.74 4.57 6.43
C LEU A 45 -18.08 5.70 5.44
N GLY A 46 -18.72 5.38 4.32
CA GLY A 46 -19.12 6.36 3.32
C GLY A 46 -18.10 6.65 2.24
N LEU A 47 -17.05 5.86 2.16
CA LEU A 47 -16.04 5.99 1.13
C LEU A 47 -16.36 5.06 -0.05
N HIS A 48 -16.00 5.48 -1.25
CA HIS A 48 -15.97 4.58 -2.39
C HIS A 48 -14.64 3.82 -2.34
N ALA A 49 -14.70 2.51 -2.25
CA ALA A 49 -13.51 1.67 -2.18
C ALA A 49 -13.61 0.52 -3.16
N GLU A 50 -12.51 0.25 -3.87
CA GLU A 50 -12.44 -0.80 -4.89
C GLU A 50 -11.08 -1.48 -4.85
N PHE A 51 -11.08 -2.82 -4.78
CA PHE A 51 -9.87 -3.61 -4.96
C PHE A 51 -9.64 -3.87 -6.45
N ARG A 52 -8.40 -3.67 -6.91
CA ARG A 52 -7.99 -3.99 -8.28
C ARG A 52 -6.64 -4.70 -8.26
N ASN A 53 -6.43 -5.59 -9.22
CA ASN A 53 -5.18 -6.33 -9.40
C ASN A 53 -4.54 -6.06 -10.77
N ASP A 54 -4.89 -4.95 -11.40
CA ASP A 54 -4.46 -4.57 -12.74
C ASP A 54 -3.84 -3.18 -12.78
N ALA A 55 -3.28 -2.71 -11.67
CA ALA A 55 -2.75 -1.36 -11.56
C ALA A 55 -1.30 -1.25 -12.05
N ASP A 56 -0.96 -0.06 -12.50
CA ASP A 56 0.40 0.34 -12.85
C ASP A 56 0.75 1.68 -12.20
N GLY A 57 1.97 2.16 -12.43
CA GLY A 57 2.42 3.43 -11.88
C GLY A 57 1.61 4.62 -12.37
N ALA A 58 1.16 4.60 -13.62
CA ALA A 58 0.38 5.71 -14.18
C ALA A 58 -0.98 5.86 -13.48
N LEU A 59 -1.63 4.75 -13.14
CA LEU A 59 -2.87 4.77 -12.37
C LEU A 59 -2.65 5.39 -10.99
N VAL A 60 -1.61 4.97 -10.29
CA VAL A 60 -1.30 5.50 -8.96
C VAL A 60 -0.97 6.99 -9.03
N GLU A 61 -0.16 7.43 -10.00
CA GLU A 61 0.13 8.85 -10.19
C GLU A 61 -1.14 9.67 -10.39
N ALA A 62 -2.06 9.18 -11.23
CA ALA A 62 -3.31 9.88 -11.49
C ALA A 62 -4.16 10.03 -10.22
N GLU A 63 -4.23 8.98 -9.40
CA GLU A 63 -4.94 9.03 -8.13
C GLU A 63 -4.30 10.05 -7.17
N ILE A 64 -2.97 10.00 -7.03
CA ILE A 64 -2.24 10.94 -6.16
C ILE A 64 -2.40 12.38 -6.65
N ALA A 65 -2.30 12.61 -7.95
CA ALA A 65 -2.48 13.92 -8.55
C ALA A 65 -3.89 14.49 -8.29
N SER A 66 -4.87 13.62 -8.11
CA SER A 66 -6.25 13.99 -7.77
C SER A 66 -6.49 14.11 -6.26
N GLY A 67 -5.45 13.97 -5.45
CA GLY A 67 -5.53 14.09 -4.00
C GLY A 67 -6.00 12.82 -3.28
N ARG A 68 -5.95 11.67 -3.94
CA ARG A 68 -6.41 10.41 -3.38
C ARG A 68 -5.23 9.47 -3.11
N PRO A 69 -4.87 9.23 -1.84
CA PRO A 69 -3.86 8.22 -1.49
C PRO A 69 -4.31 6.82 -1.92
N VAL A 70 -3.35 5.96 -2.23
CA VAL A 70 -3.62 4.62 -2.76
C VAL A 70 -2.99 3.57 -1.86
N MET A 71 -3.77 2.57 -1.45
CA MET A 71 -3.23 1.38 -0.81
C MET A 71 -2.63 0.47 -1.87
N VAL A 72 -1.42 -0.01 -1.63
CA VAL A 72 -0.74 -0.94 -2.53
C VAL A 72 -0.37 -2.23 -1.80
N GLY A 73 -0.61 -3.37 -2.46
CA GLY A 73 -0.22 -4.68 -1.97
C GLY A 73 1.01 -5.17 -2.72
N TRP A 74 2.07 -5.53 -1.99
CA TRP A 74 3.35 -5.86 -2.59
C TRP A 74 4.14 -6.88 -1.78
N LEU A 75 5.16 -7.49 -2.41
CA LEU A 75 5.99 -8.52 -1.79
C LEU A 75 7.20 -7.88 -1.11
N HIS A 76 7.22 -7.86 0.22
CA HIS A 76 8.18 -7.10 1.01
C HIS A 76 9.44 -7.88 1.42
N GLN A 77 9.49 -9.17 1.17
CA GLN A 77 10.62 -10.02 1.52
C GLN A 77 11.42 -10.43 0.29
N GLY A 78 12.56 -11.06 0.51
CA GLY A 78 13.48 -11.45 -0.55
C GLY A 78 14.55 -10.40 -0.77
N ASN A 79 15.82 -10.80 -0.64
CA ASN A 79 16.96 -9.91 -0.82
C ASN A 79 17.37 -9.87 -2.30
N MET A 80 16.92 -8.85 -3.02
CA MET A 80 17.17 -8.69 -4.45
C MET A 80 18.66 -8.41 -4.75
N LEU A 81 19.39 -7.85 -3.78
CA LEU A 81 20.85 -7.66 -3.92
C LEU A 81 21.61 -8.99 -3.97
N ARG A 82 21.02 -10.06 -3.44
CA ARG A 82 21.56 -11.42 -3.48
C ARG A 82 20.95 -12.26 -4.59
N GLY A 83 20.14 -11.68 -5.44
CA GLY A 83 19.44 -12.41 -6.49
C GLY A 83 18.22 -13.20 -6.02
N GLU A 84 17.76 -12.99 -4.78
CA GLU A 84 16.54 -13.62 -4.30
C GLU A 84 15.33 -12.92 -4.92
N PRO A 85 14.28 -13.67 -5.33
CA PRO A 85 13.08 -13.05 -5.86
C PRO A 85 12.25 -12.37 -4.77
N PRO A 86 11.45 -11.36 -5.13
CA PRO A 86 10.47 -10.84 -4.19
C PRO A 86 9.51 -11.93 -3.73
N ILE A 87 9.34 -12.06 -2.42
CA ILE A 87 8.45 -13.06 -1.82
C ILE A 87 7.70 -12.45 -0.64
N CYS A 88 6.70 -13.18 -0.20
CA CYS A 88 6.01 -12.91 1.05
C CYS A 88 6.45 -13.92 2.11
N SER A 89 6.59 -13.47 3.34
CA SER A 89 7.00 -14.34 4.45
C SER A 89 5.94 -15.32 4.91
N GLU A 90 4.72 -15.16 4.46
CA GLU A 90 3.58 -16.02 4.83
C GLU A 90 2.77 -16.41 3.60
N LEU A 91 2.12 -17.54 3.69
CA LEU A 91 1.41 -18.16 2.56
C LEU A 91 0.24 -17.35 1.99
N THR A 92 -0.21 -16.33 2.67
CA THR A 92 -1.47 -15.65 2.36
C THR A 92 -1.34 -14.22 1.92
N CYS A 93 -0.12 -13.70 1.70
CA CYS A 93 -0.08 -12.27 1.78
C CYS A 93 0.81 -11.55 0.84
N GLY A 94 0.42 -10.40 0.54
CA GLY A 94 1.28 -9.29 0.30
C GLY A 94 1.38 -8.45 1.55
N HIS A 95 2.37 -7.61 1.63
CA HIS A 95 2.43 -6.51 2.56
C HIS A 95 1.64 -5.34 1.96
N TRP A 96 1.03 -4.52 2.80
CA TRP A 96 0.25 -3.38 2.34
C TRP A 96 0.78 -2.09 2.94
N SER A 97 0.86 -1.07 2.11
CA SER A 97 1.29 0.29 2.47
C SER A 97 0.37 1.30 1.78
N VAL A 98 0.50 2.58 2.15
CA VAL A 98 -0.26 3.67 1.51
C VAL A 98 0.71 4.58 0.77
N ILE A 99 0.52 4.74 -0.54
CA ILE A 99 1.26 5.72 -1.32
C ILE A 99 0.52 7.06 -1.20
N VAL A 100 1.24 8.08 -0.77
CA VAL A 100 0.69 9.43 -0.52
C VAL A 100 1.26 10.50 -1.43
N GLY A 101 2.33 10.19 -2.17
CA GLY A 101 2.97 11.15 -3.05
C GLY A 101 3.98 10.51 -3.98
N PHE A 102 4.55 11.31 -4.86
CA PHE A 102 5.65 10.89 -5.72
C PHE A 102 6.59 12.06 -5.99
N GLU A 103 7.84 11.76 -6.29
CA GLU A 103 8.89 12.73 -6.60
C GLU A 103 9.74 12.22 -7.77
N GLY A 104 10.43 13.15 -8.43
CA GLY A 104 11.33 12.82 -9.54
C GLY A 104 10.59 12.42 -10.81
N THR A 105 11.36 11.98 -11.80
CA THR A 105 10.82 11.57 -13.09
C THR A 105 11.39 10.22 -13.49
N GLU A 106 10.61 9.41 -14.19
CA GLU A 106 11.08 8.13 -14.70
C GLU A 106 12.18 8.29 -15.75
N SER A 107 12.15 9.37 -16.52
CA SER A 107 13.14 9.65 -17.56
C SER A 107 14.55 9.85 -17.03
N THR A 108 14.71 10.34 -15.79
CA THR A 108 16.00 10.53 -15.15
C THR A 108 16.39 9.38 -14.22
N GLY A 109 15.50 8.42 -14.02
CA GLY A 109 15.74 7.28 -13.15
C GLY A 109 15.66 7.58 -11.65
N ASP A 110 15.27 8.79 -11.27
CA ASP A 110 15.18 9.21 -9.87
C ASP A 110 13.75 9.22 -9.31
N ALA A 111 12.82 8.65 -10.07
CA ALA A 111 11.42 8.60 -9.64
C ALA A 111 11.24 7.80 -8.36
N GLN A 112 10.52 8.38 -7.41
CA GLN A 112 10.25 7.76 -6.10
C GLN A 112 8.78 7.87 -5.75
N TRP A 113 8.27 6.83 -5.06
CA TRP A 113 7.02 6.94 -4.32
C TRP A 113 7.30 7.46 -2.93
N VAL A 114 6.36 8.22 -2.39
CA VAL A 114 6.34 8.58 -0.97
C VAL A 114 5.23 7.74 -0.33
N MET A 115 5.57 6.94 0.67
CA MET A 115 4.60 6.03 1.29
C MET A 115 4.60 6.10 2.80
N HIS A 116 3.46 5.74 3.37
CA HIS A 116 3.32 5.41 4.79
C HIS A 116 3.25 3.90 4.93
N ASP A 117 4.14 3.35 5.74
CA ASP A 117 4.20 1.91 5.96
C ASP A 117 4.00 1.60 7.45
N PRO A 118 3.01 0.77 7.81
CA PRO A 118 2.72 0.49 9.21
C PRO A 118 3.79 -0.33 9.93
N MET A 119 4.68 -1.01 9.20
CA MET A 119 5.76 -1.81 9.79
C MET A 119 7.07 -1.03 9.98
N GLY A 120 7.17 0.17 9.45
CA GLY A 120 8.40 0.95 9.46
C GLY A 120 8.93 1.22 8.05
N ALA A 121 10.16 1.72 7.94
CA ALA A 121 10.73 2.06 6.63
C ALA A 121 11.06 0.80 5.83
N PRO A 122 10.49 0.61 4.62
CA PRO A 122 10.81 -0.55 3.80
C PRO A 122 12.27 -0.55 3.35
N ARG A 123 12.91 -1.73 3.42
CA ARG A 123 14.21 -1.97 2.79
C ARG A 123 13.96 -2.54 1.40
N ILE A 124 13.73 -1.66 0.45
CA ILE A 124 13.15 -2.07 -0.85
C ILE A 124 14.05 -3.02 -1.64
N GLU A 125 15.37 -2.91 -1.52
CA GLU A 125 16.30 -3.80 -2.21
C GLU A 125 16.58 -5.08 -1.43
N ARG A 126 16.81 -4.95 -0.12
CA ARG A 126 17.18 -6.09 0.74
C ARG A 126 15.97 -6.90 1.21
N GLY A 127 14.80 -6.32 1.18
CA GLY A 127 13.60 -6.90 1.78
C GLY A 127 13.50 -6.61 3.27
N GLY A 128 12.28 -6.72 3.79
CA GLY A 128 11.97 -6.42 5.18
C GLY A 128 11.89 -4.94 5.46
N HIS A 129 11.92 -4.60 6.75
CA HIS A 129 11.70 -3.23 7.22
C HIS A 129 12.73 -2.82 8.28
N GLU A 130 13.08 -1.55 8.29
CA GLU A 130 13.82 -0.94 9.37
C GLU A 130 12.82 -0.38 10.38
N THR A 131 12.73 -1.01 11.54
CA THR A 131 11.72 -0.68 12.54
C THR A 131 12.13 0.41 13.55
N ARG A 132 13.42 0.79 13.56
CA ARG A 132 13.91 1.86 14.44
C ARG A 132 13.41 3.23 14.01
N TYR A 133 13.07 3.39 12.74
CA TYR A 133 12.56 4.63 12.18
C TYR A 133 11.12 4.43 11.78
N GLY A 134 10.31 5.46 11.93
CA GLY A 134 8.90 5.39 11.54
C GLY A 134 8.72 5.20 10.04
N GLY A 135 7.61 4.60 9.66
CA GLY A 135 7.23 4.38 8.25
C GLY A 135 6.49 5.54 7.60
N LYS A 136 6.56 6.75 8.17
CA LYS A 136 5.88 7.93 7.64
C LYS A 136 6.75 8.64 6.60
N ASN A 137 6.14 8.96 5.45
CA ASN A 137 6.79 9.70 4.36
C ASN A 137 8.09 9.06 3.89
N VAL A 138 8.11 7.74 3.78
CA VAL A 138 9.30 7.02 3.31
C VAL A 138 9.36 7.08 1.80
N LYS A 139 10.52 7.45 1.27
CA LYS A 139 10.76 7.49 -0.18
C LYS A 139 11.31 6.15 -0.64
N VAL A 140 10.69 5.56 -1.65
CA VAL A 140 11.14 4.30 -2.24
C VAL A 140 11.29 4.46 -3.75
N PRO A 141 12.39 3.92 -4.35
CA PRO A 141 12.59 3.98 -5.80
C PRO A 141 11.47 3.23 -6.53
N ARG A 142 10.85 3.89 -7.50
CA ARG A 142 9.71 3.32 -8.24
C ARG A 142 10.11 2.08 -9.05
N GLY A 143 11.27 2.10 -9.67
CA GLY A 143 11.73 0.97 -10.47
C GLY A 143 11.93 -0.29 -9.65
N THR A 144 12.54 -0.19 -8.48
CA THR A 144 12.74 -1.33 -7.58
C THR A 144 11.42 -1.78 -6.96
N PHE A 145 10.58 -0.83 -6.55
CA PHE A 145 9.26 -1.14 -6.02
C PHE A 145 8.40 -1.88 -7.04
N LYS A 146 8.44 -1.47 -8.31
CA LYS A 146 7.71 -2.13 -9.39
C LYS A 146 7.95 -3.63 -9.43
N GLN A 147 9.19 -4.07 -9.22
CA GLN A 147 9.57 -5.48 -9.23
C GLN A 147 8.91 -6.27 -8.10
N ARG A 148 8.59 -5.61 -6.99
CA ARG A 148 7.92 -6.22 -5.83
C ARG A 148 6.40 -6.10 -5.88
N TRP A 149 5.89 -5.30 -6.78
CA TRP A 149 4.47 -4.94 -6.87
C TRP A 149 3.80 -5.52 -8.11
N GLN A 150 4.37 -5.30 -9.29
CA GLN A 150 3.87 -5.84 -10.56
C GLN A 150 4.53 -7.17 -10.88
N VAL A 151 4.38 -8.12 -9.96
CA VAL A 151 5.13 -9.38 -10.00
C VAL A 151 4.65 -10.36 -11.07
N GLU A 152 3.42 -10.22 -11.54
CA GLU A 152 2.83 -11.06 -12.58
C GLU A 152 2.96 -10.43 -13.98
N GLY A 153 3.70 -9.35 -14.10
CA GLY A 153 3.92 -8.64 -15.35
C GLY A 153 3.42 -7.20 -15.33
N PRO A 154 3.52 -6.48 -16.45
CA PRO A 154 3.04 -5.11 -16.54
C PRO A 154 1.55 -5.00 -16.18
N SER A 155 1.18 -3.92 -15.49
CA SER A 155 -0.21 -3.66 -15.09
C SER A 155 -0.83 -4.80 -14.28
N SER A 156 -0.04 -5.36 -13.33
CA SER A 156 -0.51 -6.42 -12.42
C SER A 156 -0.49 -6.00 -10.96
N GLY A 157 -0.33 -4.72 -10.67
CA GLY A 157 -0.24 -4.21 -9.30
C GLY A 157 -1.56 -4.34 -8.54
N TRP A 158 -1.47 -4.74 -7.28
CA TRP A 158 -2.61 -4.80 -6.38
C TRP A 158 -2.81 -3.45 -5.70
N VAL A 159 -4.02 -2.93 -5.77
CA VAL A 159 -4.40 -1.66 -5.13
C VAL A 159 -5.77 -1.75 -4.49
N ILE A 160 -5.99 -0.91 -3.50
CA ILE A 160 -7.34 -0.52 -3.08
C ILE A 160 -7.43 0.98 -3.35
N LEU A 161 -8.31 1.34 -4.27
CA LEU A 161 -8.60 2.73 -4.61
C LEU A 161 -9.71 3.24 -3.71
N VAL A 162 -9.52 4.43 -3.16
CA VAL A 162 -10.48 5.02 -2.21
C VAL A 162 -10.78 6.46 -2.62
N ASP A 163 -12.05 6.82 -2.57
CA ASP A 163 -12.54 8.15 -2.91
C ASP A 163 -13.66 8.55 -1.94
N ASP A 164 -13.69 9.81 -1.57
CA ASP A 164 -14.71 10.36 -0.64
C ASP A 164 -15.78 11.20 -1.37
N GLU A 165 -16.05 10.89 -2.60
CA GLU A 165 -17.12 11.59 -3.34
C GLU A 165 -18.48 10.91 -3.24
#